data_c5f634e3e564be28ec8bd5dc548bedbb
#
_entry.id   c5f634e3e564be28ec8bd5dc548bedbb
#
_cell.length_a   1.000
_cell.length_b   1.000
_cell.length_c   1.000
_cell.angle_alpha   90.00
_cell.angle_beta   90.00
_cell.angle_gamma   90.00
#
_symmetry.space_group_name_H-M   'P 1'
#
loop_
_entity.id
_entity.type
_entity.pdbx_description
1 polymer ?
#
loop_
_entity_poly.entity_id
_entity_poly.type
_entity_poly.pdbx_seq_one_letter_code
_entity_poly.pdbx_strand_id
1 'polypeptide(L)'
;MRRLRLVCLALLTVLVARTAAAQQRPLVTEDPEPIGAGRVLIEGGLDYSHDEHYPVSGLDGNLWRFPSLGVSVGLSSIAELQIDSGFDHLGITSRNPAPLSNLLTVTGDSTHDVADIVIATKIRLSPEAANRPALGIRFATKMPTASNESGLGLDTTDFLISFLGAKTVESIRIVGNIGVGILSDPTEGARQNDVLTYGGSFARALTQQVEVVGELNGRVSTRSGAPFPGTETRGLLRFGGRYTKGSIRFDAGLFVGLTSADPTVGFTTGATYVFNAFTVP
;
A
#
# COMPACT_ATOMS: atom_id res chain seq x y z
N MET A 1 -25.94 44.63 -10.75
CA MET A 1 -26.58 43.33 -10.77
C MET A 1 -25.80 42.24 -11.58
N ARG A 2 -25.19 42.57 -12.72
CA ARG A 2 -24.42 41.58 -13.55
C ARG A 2 -23.12 41.11 -12.87
N ARG A 3 -22.40 41.96 -12.14
CA ARG A 3 -21.17 41.64 -11.40
C ARG A 3 -21.41 40.76 -10.17
N LEU A 4 -22.56 40.90 -9.50
CA LEU A 4 -22.93 40.08 -8.35
C LEU A 4 -23.28 38.64 -8.76
N ARG A 5 -23.90 38.46 -9.96
CA ARG A 5 -24.18 37.13 -10.49
C ARG A 5 -22.93 36.36 -10.92
N LEU A 6 -21.89 37.06 -11.42
CA LEU A 6 -20.59 36.44 -11.75
C LEU A 6 -19.80 36.01 -10.51
N VAL A 7 -19.86 36.78 -9.42
CA VAL A 7 -19.23 36.41 -8.14
C VAL A 7 -19.97 35.24 -7.50
N CYS A 8 -21.30 35.19 -7.54
CA CYS A 8 -22.06 34.03 -7.06
C CYS A 8 -21.83 32.78 -7.91
N LEU A 9 -21.66 32.90 -9.24
CA LEU A 9 -21.35 31.78 -10.11
C LEU A 9 -19.92 31.27 -9.87
N ALA A 10 -18.95 32.16 -9.62
CA ALA A 10 -17.58 31.79 -9.27
C ALA A 10 -17.48 31.17 -7.86
N LEU A 11 -18.32 31.61 -6.91
CA LEU A 11 -18.42 30.98 -5.57
C LEU A 11 -19.13 29.61 -5.61
N LEU A 12 -20.07 29.39 -6.53
CA LEU A 12 -20.74 28.09 -6.68
C LEU A 12 -19.83 27.02 -7.34
N THR A 13 -18.84 27.44 -8.14
CA THR A 13 -17.87 26.52 -8.74
C THR A 13 -16.78 26.05 -7.77
N VAL A 14 -16.60 26.72 -6.64
CA VAL A 14 -15.63 26.34 -5.59
C VAL A 14 -16.19 25.23 -4.65
N LEU A 15 -17.48 24.92 -4.69
CA LEU A 15 -18.13 24.00 -3.73
C LEU A 15 -18.30 22.56 -4.26
N VAL A 16 -17.72 22.21 -5.38
CA VAL A 16 -17.59 20.80 -5.79
C VAL A 16 -16.14 20.38 -5.64
N ALA A 17 -15.63 20.43 -4.42
CA ALA A 17 -14.51 19.58 -4.04
C ALA A 17 -15.03 18.13 -4.15
N ARG A 18 -14.81 17.50 -5.29
CA ARG A 18 -14.96 16.04 -5.40
C ARG A 18 -13.98 15.47 -4.38
N THR A 19 -14.51 14.86 -3.34
CA THR A 19 -13.70 14.09 -2.39
C THR A 19 -12.86 13.14 -3.23
N ALA A 20 -11.55 13.32 -3.19
CA ALA A 20 -10.62 12.36 -3.76
C ALA A 20 -10.89 11.04 -3.02
N ALA A 21 -11.53 10.09 -3.70
CA ALA A 21 -11.81 8.79 -3.12
C ALA A 21 -10.46 8.12 -2.80
N ALA A 22 -10.40 7.40 -1.73
CA ALA A 22 -9.33 6.60 -1.12
C ALA A 22 -8.42 5.86 -2.11
N GLN A 23 -7.62 6.57 -2.85
CA GLN A 23 -6.66 6.04 -3.81
C GLN A 23 -5.26 6.14 -3.20
N GLN A 24 -4.56 5.01 -3.10
CA GLN A 24 -3.31 4.94 -2.35
C GLN A 24 -2.08 5.22 -3.21
N ARG A 25 -1.97 4.58 -4.39
CA ARG A 25 -0.77 4.71 -5.21
C ARG A 25 -0.32 6.15 -5.42
N PRO A 26 0.99 6.45 -5.39
CA PRO A 26 2.14 5.56 -5.18
C PRO A 26 2.45 5.30 -3.69
N LEU A 27 1.57 5.69 -2.77
CA LEU A 27 1.70 5.47 -1.32
C LEU A 27 1.07 4.14 -0.91
N VAL A 28 1.36 3.69 0.32
CA VAL A 28 0.77 2.49 0.94
C VAL A 28 0.03 2.80 2.25
N THR A 29 0.19 4.03 2.79
CA THR A 29 -0.58 4.49 3.97
C THR A 29 -2.04 4.65 3.60
N GLU A 30 -2.90 3.94 4.32
CA GLU A 30 -4.33 3.86 4.04
C GLU A 30 -5.10 5.07 4.54
N ASP A 31 -5.87 5.69 3.65
CA ASP A 31 -6.86 6.71 4.03
C ASP A 31 -8.11 6.02 4.60
N PRO A 32 -8.68 6.48 5.73
CA PRO A 32 -9.90 5.92 6.30
C PRO A 32 -11.15 6.08 5.41
N GLU A 33 -11.14 6.97 4.42
CA GLU A 33 -12.27 7.17 3.52
C GLU A 33 -12.40 6.01 2.52
N PRO A 34 -13.55 5.32 2.43
CA PRO A 34 -13.79 4.29 1.43
C PRO A 34 -14.06 4.90 0.06
N ILE A 35 -13.92 4.07 -1.00
CA ILE A 35 -14.19 4.51 -2.38
C ILE A 35 -15.66 4.84 -2.64
N GLY A 36 -16.56 4.44 -1.75
CA GLY A 36 -18.01 4.68 -1.82
C GLY A 36 -18.79 3.46 -2.32
N ALA A 37 -20.06 3.40 -1.90
CA ALA A 37 -20.96 2.31 -2.20
C ALA A 37 -21.13 2.05 -3.69
N GLY A 38 -21.06 0.78 -4.10
CA GLY A 38 -21.28 0.35 -5.48
C GLY A 38 -20.18 0.74 -6.48
N ARG A 39 -19.08 1.32 -6.00
CA ARG A 39 -17.93 1.67 -6.84
C ARG A 39 -16.90 0.57 -6.82
N VAL A 40 -16.18 0.44 -7.93
CA VAL A 40 -14.99 -0.40 -8.06
C VAL A 40 -13.82 0.48 -8.46
N LEU A 41 -12.70 0.25 -7.80
CA LEU A 41 -11.41 0.85 -8.10
C LEU A 41 -10.49 -0.27 -8.55
N ILE A 42 -9.79 -0.04 -9.66
CA ILE A 42 -8.75 -0.94 -10.17
C ILE A 42 -7.46 -0.13 -10.25
N GLU A 43 -6.41 -0.67 -9.69
CA GLU A 43 -5.05 -0.14 -9.77
C GLU A 43 -4.16 -1.13 -10.50
N GLY A 44 -3.31 -0.59 -11.38
CA GLY A 44 -2.29 -1.36 -12.06
C GLY A 44 -1.00 -0.56 -12.16
N GLY A 45 0.13 -1.22 -11.98
CA GLY A 45 1.41 -0.53 -11.99
C GLY A 45 2.61 -1.42 -12.20
N LEU A 46 3.76 -0.77 -12.18
CA LEU A 46 5.09 -1.34 -12.22
C LEU A 46 5.85 -0.81 -11.01
N ASP A 47 6.43 -1.71 -10.24
CA ASP A 47 7.31 -1.38 -9.13
C ASP A 47 8.69 -2.00 -9.37
N TYR A 48 9.75 -1.29 -9.02
CA TYR A 48 11.13 -1.74 -9.08
C TYR A 48 11.83 -1.47 -7.76
N SER A 49 12.53 -2.48 -7.24
CA SER A 49 13.37 -2.39 -6.04
C SER A 49 14.80 -2.81 -6.39
N HIS A 50 15.77 -1.98 -6.04
CA HIS A 50 17.19 -2.27 -6.14
C HIS A 50 17.68 -2.84 -4.79
N ASP A 51 18.44 -3.94 -4.84
CA ASP A 51 18.92 -4.68 -3.67
C ASP A 51 17.75 -5.11 -2.74
N GLU A 52 16.75 -5.80 -3.28
CA GLU A 52 15.72 -6.44 -2.46
C GLU A 52 16.31 -7.67 -1.77
N HIS A 53 15.98 -7.85 -0.47
CA HIS A 53 16.49 -8.92 0.37
C HIS A 53 15.41 -9.93 0.73
N TYR A 54 15.70 -11.22 0.51
CA TYR A 54 14.86 -12.34 0.89
C TYR A 54 15.57 -13.17 1.97
N PRO A 55 15.49 -12.79 3.26
CA PRO A 55 16.30 -13.39 4.34
C PRO A 55 15.97 -14.85 4.60
N VAL A 56 14.83 -15.34 4.15
CA VAL A 56 14.38 -16.73 4.33
C VAL A 56 14.98 -17.65 3.28
N SER A 57 15.01 -17.22 2.02
CA SER A 57 15.60 -17.96 0.90
C SER A 57 17.08 -17.67 0.69
N GLY A 58 17.57 -16.55 1.18
CA GLY A 58 18.94 -16.06 1.00
C GLY A 58 19.20 -15.43 -0.37
N LEU A 59 18.16 -15.11 -1.13
CA LEU A 59 18.29 -14.44 -2.40
C LEU A 59 18.33 -12.92 -2.18
N ASP A 60 19.29 -12.26 -2.86
CA ASP A 60 19.29 -10.81 -3.00
C ASP A 60 19.28 -10.45 -4.47
N GLY A 61 18.70 -9.32 -4.81
CA GLY A 61 18.67 -8.90 -6.20
C GLY A 61 17.79 -7.71 -6.52
N ASN A 62 17.56 -7.53 -7.80
CA ASN A 62 16.73 -6.47 -8.33
C ASN A 62 15.34 -7.01 -8.63
N LEU A 63 14.35 -6.54 -7.89
CA LEU A 63 12.96 -6.99 -8.01
C LEU A 63 12.17 -6.09 -8.95
N TRP A 64 11.51 -6.69 -9.92
CA TRP A 64 10.46 -6.09 -10.73
C TRP A 64 9.12 -6.71 -10.34
N ARG A 65 8.12 -5.91 -10.01
CA ARG A 65 6.73 -6.35 -9.86
C ARG A 65 5.92 -5.76 -10.99
N PHE A 66 5.49 -6.63 -11.92
CA PHE A 66 4.66 -6.24 -13.06
C PHE A 66 3.79 -7.39 -13.57
N PRO A 67 2.47 -7.21 -13.59
CA PRO A 67 1.74 -6.07 -13.04
C PRO A 67 1.74 -6.08 -11.51
N SER A 68 1.77 -4.90 -10.89
CA SER A 68 1.33 -4.69 -9.52
C SER A 68 -0.16 -4.36 -9.58
N LEU A 69 -1.03 -5.15 -8.95
CA LEU A 69 -2.48 -5.08 -9.11
C LEU A 69 -3.18 -4.84 -7.78
N GLY A 70 -4.18 -3.98 -7.80
CA GLY A 70 -5.09 -3.75 -6.69
C GLY A 70 -6.53 -3.59 -7.17
N VAL A 71 -7.47 -4.15 -6.43
CA VAL A 71 -8.90 -4.00 -6.67
C VAL A 71 -9.58 -3.67 -5.35
N SER A 72 -10.35 -2.56 -5.33
CA SER A 72 -11.20 -2.22 -4.19
C SER A 72 -12.65 -2.20 -4.62
N VAL A 73 -13.53 -2.74 -3.79
CA VAL A 73 -14.98 -2.83 -4.00
C VAL A 73 -15.70 -2.14 -2.84
N GLY A 74 -16.39 -1.05 -3.13
CA GLY A 74 -17.19 -0.31 -2.16
C GLY A 74 -18.48 -1.05 -1.81
N LEU A 75 -18.49 -1.74 -0.68
CA LEU A 75 -19.63 -2.53 -0.20
C LEU A 75 -20.74 -1.66 0.36
N SER A 76 -20.40 -0.52 0.95
CA SER A 76 -21.33 0.46 1.50
C SER A 76 -20.71 1.85 1.54
N SER A 77 -21.40 2.82 2.10
CA SER A 77 -20.86 4.16 2.32
C SER A 77 -19.74 4.22 3.35
N ILE A 78 -19.55 3.15 4.14
CA ILE A 78 -18.54 3.09 5.21
C ILE A 78 -17.59 1.92 5.10
N ALA A 79 -17.81 0.98 4.18
CA ALA A 79 -16.99 -0.24 4.07
C ALA A 79 -16.58 -0.55 2.64
N GLU A 80 -15.36 -1.05 2.49
CA GLU A 80 -14.84 -1.58 1.22
C GLU A 80 -14.02 -2.85 1.44
N LEU A 81 -14.02 -3.71 0.43
CA LEU A 81 -13.15 -4.87 0.31
C LEU A 81 -12.00 -4.53 -0.63
N GLN A 82 -10.78 -4.93 -0.26
CA GLN A 82 -9.56 -4.72 -1.05
C GLN A 82 -8.89 -6.06 -1.33
N ILE A 83 -8.34 -6.21 -2.54
CA ILE A 83 -7.55 -7.39 -2.94
C ILE A 83 -6.35 -6.87 -3.71
N ASP A 84 -5.15 -7.19 -3.21
CA ASP A 84 -3.88 -6.77 -3.78
C ASP A 84 -3.02 -7.99 -4.08
N SER A 85 -2.28 -7.95 -5.20
CA SER A 85 -1.28 -8.94 -5.59
C SER A 85 -0.39 -8.38 -6.71
N GLY A 86 0.41 -9.24 -7.34
CA GLY A 86 1.26 -8.88 -8.47
C GLY A 86 1.98 -10.08 -9.05
N PHE A 87 2.86 -9.82 -9.98
CA PHE A 87 3.80 -10.79 -10.50
C PHE A 87 5.21 -10.28 -10.30
N ASP A 88 5.99 -11.03 -9.55
CA ASP A 88 7.34 -10.70 -9.13
C ASP A 88 8.38 -11.40 -10.02
N HIS A 89 9.38 -10.65 -10.45
CA HIS A 89 10.56 -11.15 -11.15
C HIS A 89 11.81 -10.59 -10.49
N LEU A 90 12.61 -11.46 -9.89
CA LEU A 90 13.88 -11.12 -9.24
C LEU A 90 15.05 -11.48 -10.15
N GLY A 91 15.85 -10.50 -10.53
CA GLY A 91 17.19 -10.69 -11.07
C GLY A 91 18.16 -10.89 -9.90
N ILE A 92 18.67 -12.11 -9.73
CA ILE A 92 19.47 -12.51 -8.57
C ILE A 92 20.88 -11.96 -8.72
N THR A 93 21.35 -11.23 -7.71
CA THR A 93 22.73 -10.70 -7.64
C THR A 93 23.59 -11.49 -6.67
N SER A 94 23.01 -12.05 -5.61
CA SER A 94 23.70 -12.93 -4.68
C SER A 94 22.80 -14.02 -4.09
N ARG A 95 23.44 -15.08 -3.58
CA ARG A 95 22.82 -16.18 -2.88
C ARG A 95 23.56 -16.43 -1.58
N ASN A 96 22.86 -16.23 -0.46
CA ASN A 96 23.42 -16.38 0.86
C ASN A 96 22.87 -17.63 1.56
N PRO A 97 23.63 -18.26 2.46
CA PRO A 97 23.06 -19.30 3.32
C PRO A 97 21.89 -18.75 4.13
N ALA A 98 20.74 -19.43 4.04
CA ALA A 98 19.51 -19.01 4.69
C ALA A 98 18.68 -20.23 5.13
N PRO A 99 17.72 -20.08 6.04
CA PRO A 99 16.99 -21.21 6.62
C PRO A 99 16.30 -22.11 5.61
N LEU A 100 15.73 -21.56 4.54
CA LEU A 100 15.01 -22.33 3.51
C LEU A 100 15.75 -22.36 2.16
N SER A 101 17.03 -22.00 2.11
CA SER A 101 17.81 -22.01 0.86
C SER A 101 17.92 -23.41 0.21
N ASN A 102 17.76 -24.47 0.99
CA ASN A 102 17.75 -25.86 0.51
C ASN A 102 16.44 -26.26 -0.20
N LEU A 103 15.37 -25.49 -0.07
CA LEU A 103 14.10 -25.74 -0.75
C LEU A 103 14.04 -25.10 -2.14
N LEU A 104 14.99 -24.24 -2.46
CA LEU A 104 15.01 -23.52 -3.74
C LEU A 104 15.15 -24.48 -4.93
N THR A 105 14.26 -24.33 -5.91
CA THR A 105 14.36 -25.01 -7.20
C THR A 105 15.03 -24.14 -8.28
N VAL A 106 15.39 -22.92 -7.92
CA VAL A 106 15.96 -21.90 -8.81
C VAL A 106 17.43 -22.17 -9.09
N THR A 107 17.79 -22.45 -10.34
CA THR A 107 19.17 -22.74 -10.78
C THR A 107 19.83 -21.62 -11.57
N GLY A 108 19.06 -20.68 -12.16
CA GLY A 108 19.55 -19.57 -12.99
C GLY A 108 19.73 -18.28 -12.20
N ASP A 109 20.06 -17.20 -12.92
CA ASP A 109 20.29 -15.86 -12.37
C ASP A 109 19.00 -15.04 -12.19
N SER A 110 17.84 -15.69 -12.28
CA SER A 110 16.55 -15.05 -12.03
C SER A 110 15.52 -16.05 -11.54
N THR A 111 14.52 -15.53 -10.85
CA THR A 111 13.33 -16.29 -10.45
C THR A 111 12.09 -15.40 -10.57
N HIS A 112 10.92 -16.01 -10.62
CA HIS A 112 9.66 -15.28 -10.71
C HIS A 112 8.54 -16.06 -10.01
N ASP A 113 7.54 -15.32 -9.53
CA ASP A 113 6.34 -15.91 -8.92
C ASP A 113 5.18 -14.90 -8.91
N VAL A 114 3.98 -15.38 -8.62
CA VAL A 114 2.86 -14.52 -8.22
C VAL A 114 3.13 -14.03 -6.80
N ALA A 115 2.99 -12.73 -6.55
CA ALA A 115 3.12 -12.19 -5.21
C ALA A 115 2.00 -12.71 -4.28
N ASP A 116 2.26 -12.73 -2.98
CA ASP A 116 1.24 -13.08 -2.00
C ASP A 116 -0.01 -12.21 -2.16
N ILE A 117 -1.18 -12.83 -2.15
CA ILE A 117 -2.46 -12.12 -2.20
C ILE A 117 -2.76 -11.55 -0.82
N VAL A 118 -3.07 -10.26 -0.77
CA VAL A 118 -3.57 -9.59 0.44
C VAL A 118 -5.05 -9.29 0.25
N ILE A 119 -5.88 -9.82 1.15
CA ILE A 119 -7.31 -9.51 1.22
C ILE A 119 -7.53 -8.64 2.45
N ALA A 120 -8.20 -7.50 2.27
CA ALA A 120 -8.46 -6.60 3.37
C ALA A 120 -9.87 -6.03 3.35
N THR A 121 -10.36 -5.68 4.52
CA THR A 121 -11.60 -4.94 4.71
C THR A 121 -11.27 -3.65 5.45
N LYS A 122 -11.69 -2.52 4.88
CA LYS A 122 -11.58 -1.20 5.50
C LYS A 122 -12.96 -0.70 5.88
N ILE A 123 -13.09 -0.18 7.11
CA ILE A 123 -14.33 0.35 7.65
C ILE A 123 -14.07 1.74 8.20
N ARG A 124 -14.80 2.73 7.68
CA ARG A 124 -14.80 4.09 8.21
C ARG A 124 -15.67 4.15 9.46
N LEU A 125 -15.06 4.50 10.58
CA LEU A 125 -15.74 4.65 11.88
C LEU A 125 -16.36 6.05 12.03
N SER A 126 -15.70 7.08 11.52
CA SER A 126 -16.16 8.46 11.58
C SER A 126 -15.70 9.23 10.34
N PRO A 127 -16.58 9.96 9.66
CA PRO A 127 -16.17 10.85 8.57
C PRO A 127 -15.43 12.08 9.10
N GLU A 128 -14.62 12.69 8.24
CA GLU A 128 -14.01 13.98 8.54
C GLU A 128 -15.08 15.07 8.72
N ALA A 129 -14.85 15.94 9.68
CA ALA A 129 -15.64 17.16 9.88
C ALA A 129 -14.70 18.36 10.21
N ALA A 130 -15.22 19.57 10.29
CA ALA A 130 -14.41 20.76 10.54
C ALA A 130 -13.44 20.58 11.72
N ASN A 131 -13.93 20.04 12.85
CA ASN A 131 -13.18 19.94 14.11
C ASN A 131 -12.78 18.49 14.48
N ARG A 132 -12.97 17.51 13.59
CA ARG A 132 -12.59 16.12 13.86
C ARG A 132 -11.97 15.46 12.63
N PRO A 133 -10.98 14.56 12.80
CA PRO A 133 -10.44 13.78 11.71
C PRO A 133 -11.44 12.71 11.24
N ALA A 134 -11.25 12.20 10.02
CA ALA A 134 -11.77 10.90 9.65
C ALA A 134 -11.05 9.81 10.43
N LEU A 135 -11.80 8.79 10.87
CA LEU A 135 -11.23 7.63 11.57
C LEU A 135 -11.73 6.35 10.90
N GLY A 136 -10.88 5.34 10.88
CA GLY A 136 -11.21 4.04 10.32
C GLY A 136 -10.41 2.91 10.95
N ILE A 137 -10.76 1.69 10.55
CA ILE A 137 -10.04 0.47 10.91
C ILE A 137 -9.88 -0.38 9.65
N ARG A 138 -8.74 -1.06 9.53
CA ARG A 138 -8.46 -2.00 8.44
C ARG A 138 -8.01 -3.32 9.01
N PHE A 139 -8.62 -4.39 8.52
CA PHE A 139 -8.21 -5.78 8.76
C PHE A 139 -7.65 -6.32 7.45
N ALA A 140 -6.50 -6.95 7.50
CA ALA A 140 -5.91 -7.56 6.32
C ALA A 140 -5.34 -8.94 6.64
N THR A 141 -5.40 -9.83 5.64
CA THR A 141 -4.79 -11.15 5.67
C THR A 141 -3.94 -11.30 4.42
N LYS A 142 -2.66 -11.59 4.61
CA LYS A 142 -1.74 -12.01 3.54
C LYS A 142 -1.87 -13.53 3.42
N MET A 143 -2.17 -14.00 2.22
CA MET A 143 -2.32 -15.43 1.90
C MET A 143 -1.05 -15.93 1.18
N PRO A 144 -0.57 -17.13 1.50
CA PRO A 144 0.66 -17.70 0.93
C PRO A 144 0.42 -18.19 -0.50
N THR A 145 0.44 -17.28 -1.48
CA THR A 145 0.31 -17.63 -2.90
C THR A 145 1.64 -17.67 -3.65
N ALA A 146 2.64 -16.95 -3.16
CA ALA A 146 4.02 -17.09 -3.60
C ALA A 146 4.68 -18.31 -2.96
N SER A 147 5.42 -19.11 -3.73
CA SER A 147 6.05 -20.32 -3.22
C SER A 147 7.42 -20.03 -2.58
N ASN A 148 7.79 -20.84 -1.59
CA ASN A 148 9.14 -20.79 -1.00
C ASN A 148 10.20 -21.42 -1.93
N GLU A 149 9.81 -22.32 -2.86
CA GLU A 149 10.70 -22.90 -3.86
C GLU A 149 11.17 -21.89 -4.90
N SER A 150 10.36 -20.85 -5.19
CA SER A 150 10.78 -19.72 -6.03
C SER A 150 11.76 -18.80 -5.28
N GLY A 151 11.77 -18.88 -3.96
CA GLY A 151 12.54 -18.01 -3.05
C GLY A 151 11.90 -16.66 -2.80
N LEU A 152 10.72 -16.37 -3.36
CA LEU A 152 10.00 -15.10 -3.23
C LEU A 152 8.87 -15.17 -2.20
N GLY A 153 8.33 -16.37 -1.95
CA GLY A 153 7.29 -16.61 -0.96
C GLY A 153 7.84 -17.08 0.40
N LEU A 154 6.98 -16.97 1.41
CA LEU A 154 7.25 -17.42 2.77
C LEU A 154 6.39 -18.62 3.18
N ASP A 155 5.41 -19.00 2.38
CA ASP A 155 4.38 -20.02 2.70
C ASP A 155 3.67 -19.76 4.05
N THR A 156 3.51 -18.49 4.41
CA THR A 156 2.91 -18.10 5.69
C THR A 156 1.70 -17.19 5.50
N THR A 157 0.70 -17.40 6.37
CA THR A 157 -0.44 -16.48 6.48
C THR A 157 -0.16 -15.46 7.58
N ASP A 158 -0.29 -14.17 7.26
CA ASP A 158 -0.10 -13.09 8.21
C ASP A 158 -1.43 -12.33 8.40
N PHE A 159 -1.65 -11.83 9.62
CA PHE A 159 -2.83 -11.03 9.96
C PHE A 159 -2.41 -9.64 10.41
N LEU A 160 -3.10 -8.62 9.90
CA LEU A 160 -2.84 -7.23 10.26
C LEU A 160 -4.14 -6.53 10.64
N ILE A 161 -4.06 -5.71 11.68
CA ILE A 161 -5.10 -4.79 12.08
C ILE A 161 -4.50 -3.40 12.23
N SER A 162 -5.15 -2.38 11.68
CA SER A 162 -4.66 -1.01 11.72
C SER A 162 -5.77 -0.02 12.02
N PHE A 163 -5.49 0.94 12.88
CA PHE A 163 -6.28 2.15 13.07
C PHE A 163 -5.80 3.21 12.09
N LEU A 164 -6.76 3.87 11.46
CA LEU A 164 -6.55 4.84 10.40
C LEU A 164 -7.08 6.19 10.86
N GLY A 165 -6.33 7.24 10.59
CA GLY A 165 -6.75 8.60 10.86
C GLY A 165 -6.36 9.53 9.72
N ALA A 166 -7.22 10.48 9.36
CA ALA A 166 -6.88 11.46 8.33
C ALA A 166 -7.55 12.81 8.59
N LYS A 167 -6.84 13.87 8.20
CA LYS A 167 -7.33 15.23 8.29
C LYS A 167 -6.85 16.06 7.10
N THR A 168 -7.78 16.82 6.55
CA THR A 168 -7.45 17.82 5.52
C THR A 168 -7.30 19.20 6.18
N VAL A 169 -6.15 19.83 5.96
CA VAL A 169 -5.86 21.18 6.40
C VAL A 169 -5.50 21.98 5.16
N GLU A 170 -6.36 22.93 4.79
CA GLU A 170 -6.26 23.68 3.53
C GLU A 170 -6.17 22.75 2.31
N SER A 171 -5.04 22.75 1.61
CA SER A 171 -4.77 21.91 0.43
C SER A 171 -3.92 20.65 0.73
N ILE A 172 -3.72 20.34 2.02
CA ILE A 172 -2.89 19.22 2.45
C ILE A 172 -3.77 18.18 3.13
N ARG A 173 -3.79 16.97 2.59
CA ARG A 173 -4.34 15.78 3.24
C ARG A 173 -3.24 15.10 4.03
N ILE A 174 -3.42 14.93 5.34
CA ILE A 174 -2.51 14.21 6.23
C ILE A 174 -3.20 12.92 6.64
N VAL A 175 -2.49 11.79 6.52
CA VAL A 175 -2.99 10.47 6.87
C VAL A 175 -2.01 9.78 7.80
N GLY A 176 -2.52 9.09 8.81
CA GLY A 176 -1.73 8.31 9.75
C GLY A 176 -2.34 6.93 9.96
N ASN A 177 -1.49 5.91 10.03
CA ASN A 177 -1.86 4.54 10.37
C ASN A 177 -0.99 4.04 11.52
N ILE A 178 -1.59 3.30 12.43
CA ILE A 178 -0.89 2.54 13.46
C ILE A 178 -1.59 1.19 13.64
N GLY A 179 -0.84 0.12 13.74
CA GLY A 179 -1.43 -1.20 13.79
C GLY A 179 -0.52 -2.26 14.38
N VAL A 180 -1.06 -3.48 14.43
CA VAL A 180 -0.34 -4.68 14.84
C VAL A 180 -0.41 -5.68 13.69
N GLY A 181 0.71 -6.31 13.37
CA GLY A 181 0.81 -7.45 12.48
C GLY A 181 1.23 -8.69 13.27
N ILE A 182 0.53 -9.79 13.04
CA ILE A 182 0.91 -11.13 13.53
C ILE A 182 1.53 -11.83 12.33
N LEU A 183 2.86 -11.93 12.30
CA LEU A 183 3.63 -12.53 11.22
C LEU A 183 4.04 -13.93 11.62
N SER A 184 3.66 -14.92 10.83
CA SER A 184 4.05 -16.31 11.07
C SER A 184 5.54 -16.51 10.79
N ASP A 185 6.19 -17.35 11.57
CA ASP A 185 7.58 -17.76 11.34
C ASP A 185 7.65 -18.74 10.17
N PRO A 186 8.31 -18.37 9.05
CA PRO A 186 8.40 -19.26 7.90
C PRO A 186 9.27 -20.49 8.10
N THR A 187 10.06 -20.54 9.19
CA THR A 187 10.95 -21.65 9.50
C THR A 187 10.34 -22.65 10.50
N GLU A 188 9.40 -22.21 11.33
CA GLU A 188 8.66 -23.05 12.28
C GLU A 188 7.21 -22.59 12.41
N GLY A 189 6.30 -23.26 11.74
CA GLY A 189 4.89 -22.87 11.62
C GLY A 189 4.08 -22.74 12.94
N ALA A 190 4.65 -23.12 14.08
CA ALA A 190 4.03 -22.96 15.42
C ALA A 190 4.44 -21.67 16.12
N ARG A 191 5.27 -20.83 15.51
CA ARG A 191 5.77 -19.56 16.06
C ARG A 191 5.28 -18.38 15.25
N GLN A 192 5.22 -17.23 15.89
CA GLN A 192 4.89 -15.94 15.27
C GLN A 192 5.76 -14.82 15.85
N ASN A 193 5.85 -13.73 15.12
CA ASN A 193 6.40 -12.47 15.58
C ASN A 193 5.34 -11.39 15.45
N ASP A 194 5.02 -10.73 16.55
CA ASP A 194 4.13 -9.58 16.54
C ASP A 194 4.95 -8.33 16.20
N VAL A 195 4.45 -7.54 15.29
CA VAL A 195 5.09 -6.30 14.84
C VAL A 195 4.16 -5.13 15.03
N LEU A 196 4.70 -3.97 15.39
CA LEU A 196 3.99 -2.70 15.32
C LEU A 196 4.11 -2.17 13.90
N THR A 197 3.00 -1.94 13.21
CA THR A 197 2.96 -1.30 11.89
C THR A 197 2.67 0.18 12.04
N TYR A 198 3.28 1.01 11.18
CA TYR A 198 3.07 2.44 11.18
C TYR A 198 3.10 3.00 9.77
N GLY A 199 2.39 4.10 9.58
CA GLY A 199 2.39 4.88 8.34
C GLY A 199 2.01 6.32 8.62
N GLY A 200 2.68 7.25 7.97
CA GLY A 200 2.34 8.66 7.99
C GLY A 200 2.56 9.24 6.60
N SER A 201 1.55 9.83 6.01
CA SER A 201 1.65 10.39 4.67
C SER A 201 0.99 11.76 4.56
N PHE A 202 1.40 12.49 3.54
CA PHE A 202 0.73 13.71 3.11
C PHE A 202 0.51 13.71 1.60
N ALA A 203 -0.56 14.37 1.18
CA ALA A 203 -0.82 14.72 -0.20
C ALA A 203 -1.16 16.21 -0.28
N ARG A 204 -0.44 16.95 -1.12
CA ARG A 204 -0.68 18.38 -1.34
C ARG A 204 -1.13 18.63 -2.77
N ALA A 205 -2.33 19.16 -2.92
CA ALA A 205 -2.82 19.60 -4.22
C ALA A 205 -2.06 20.87 -4.67
N LEU A 206 -1.37 20.78 -5.80
CA LEU A 206 -0.73 21.94 -6.46
C LEU A 206 -1.68 22.60 -7.46
N THR A 207 -2.51 21.79 -8.11
CA THR A 207 -3.59 22.19 -9.00
C THR A 207 -4.80 21.29 -8.77
N GLN A 208 -5.88 21.47 -9.54
CA GLN A 208 -7.04 20.55 -9.50
C GLN A 208 -6.71 19.13 -10.00
N GLN A 209 -5.60 18.94 -10.73
CA GLN A 209 -5.23 17.67 -11.31
C GLN A 209 -3.93 17.11 -10.75
N VAL A 210 -3.05 17.95 -10.22
CA VAL A 210 -1.69 17.56 -9.80
C VAL A 210 -1.56 17.61 -8.29
N GLU A 211 -1.10 16.52 -7.71
CA GLU A 211 -0.72 16.40 -6.30
C GLU A 211 0.73 15.97 -6.17
N VAL A 212 1.42 16.49 -5.16
CA VAL A 212 2.68 15.92 -4.66
C VAL A 212 2.39 15.16 -3.38
N VAL A 213 3.06 14.04 -3.20
CA VAL A 213 2.82 13.13 -2.08
C VAL A 213 4.12 12.71 -1.43
N GLY A 214 4.06 12.41 -0.13
CA GLY A 214 5.18 11.84 0.60
C GLY A 214 4.69 10.95 1.73
N GLU A 215 5.51 9.95 2.10
CA GLU A 215 5.14 8.94 3.07
C GLU A 215 6.37 8.40 3.79
N LEU A 216 6.20 8.14 5.08
CA LEU A 216 7.04 7.27 5.88
C LEU A 216 6.18 6.12 6.36
N ASN A 217 6.55 4.89 6.04
CA ASN A 217 5.81 3.70 6.47
C ASN A 217 6.75 2.56 6.84
N GLY A 218 6.27 1.62 7.65
CA GLY A 218 7.06 0.47 8.02
C GLY A 218 6.45 -0.39 9.12
N ARG A 219 7.29 -1.26 9.65
CA ARG A 219 6.97 -2.10 10.80
C ARG A 219 8.17 -2.19 11.74
N VAL A 220 7.91 -2.37 13.02
CA VAL A 220 8.91 -2.59 14.04
C VAL A 220 8.64 -3.94 14.70
N SER A 221 9.64 -4.83 14.69
CA SER A 221 9.56 -6.08 15.44
C SER A 221 9.51 -5.79 16.94
N THR A 222 8.54 -6.38 17.63
CA THR A 222 8.39 -6.20 19.08
C THR A 222 9.19 -7.24 19.89
N ARG A 223 9.90 -8.13 19.21
CA ARG A 223 10.67 -9.20 19.81
C ARG A 223 11.90 -8.65 20.53
N SER A 224 12.19 -9.14 21.73
CA SER A 224 13.36 -8.73 22.53
C SER A 224 14.70 -9.30 22.03
N GLY A 225 14.67 -10.28 21.13
CA GLY A 225 15.84 -10.87 20.47
C GLY A 225 15.83 -10.62 18.98
N ALA A 226 16.68 -11.34 18.22
CA ALA A 226 16.65 -11.29 16.77
C ALA A 226 15.26 -11.70 16.25
N PRO A 227 14.69 -10.97 15.31
CA PRO A 227 13.43 -11.36 14.67
C PRO A 227 13.61 -12.66 13.88
N PHE A 228 12.54 -13.39 13.67
CA PHE A 228 12.57 -14.51 12.72
C PHE A 228 12.80 -13.97 11.31
N PRO A 229 13.57 -14.70 10.46
CA PRO A 229 13.74 -14.30 9.06
C PRO A 229 12.41 -14.04 8.35
N GLY A 230 12.32 -12.94 7.63
CA GLY A 230 11.07 -12.48 6.99
C GLY A 230 10.18 -11.61 7.88
N THR A 231 10.47 -11.48 9.19
CA THR A 231 9.67 -10.69 10.14
C THR A 231 10.43 -9.48 10.72
N GLU A 232 11.50 -9.05 10.07
CA GLU A 232 12.38 -7.97 10.49
C GLU A 232 11.67 -6.61 10.57
N THR A 233 12.27 -5.69 11.33
CA THR A 233 11.94 -4.26 11.26
C THR A 233 12.25 -3.75 9.87
N ARG A 234 11.29 -3.04 9.26
CA ARG A 234 11.40 -2.40 7.94
C ARG A 234 10.87 -0.98 7.98
N GLY A 235 11.39 -0.13 7.10
CA GLY A 235 10.92 1.25 6.95
C GLY A 235 11.25 1.81 5.58
N LEU A 236 10.29 2.48 4.96
CA LEU A 236 10.44 3.10 3.65
C LEU A 236 10.04 4.57 3.71
N LEU A 237 10.82 5.41 3.07
CA LEU A 237 10.49 6.79 2.80
C LEU A 237 10.15 6.92 1.31
N ARG A 238 8.96 7.47 0.99
CA ARG A 238 8.45 7.60 -0.38
C ARG A 238 8.15 9.05 -0.71
N PHE A 239 8.41 9.43 -1.97
CA PHE A 239 8.00 10.71 -2.55
C PHE A 239 7.51 10.49 -3.96
N GLY A 240 6.48 11.23 -4.35
CA GLY A 240 5.92 11.08 -5.67
C GLY A 240 4.93 12.15 -6.05
N GLY A 241 4.26 11.90 -7.16
CA GLY A 241 3.21 12.77 -7.67
C GLY A 241 2.07 11.96 -8.27
N ARG A 242 0.93 12.64 -8.38
CA ARG A 242 -0.30 12.12 -8.98
C ARG A 242 -0.85 13.12 -9.97
N TYR A 243 -1.36 12.60 -11.08
CA TYR A 243 -2.10 13.38 -12.07
C TYR A 243 -3.47 12.75 -12.30
N THR A 244 -4.52 13.48 -11.97
CA THR A 244 -5.92 12.99 -12.07
C THR A 244 -6.64 13.68 -13.19
N LYS A 245 -7.27 12.89 -14.10
CA LYS A 245 -8.12 13.37 -15.18
C LYS A 245 -9.40 12.53 -15.24
N GLY A 246 -10.50 13.11 -14.79
CA GLY A 246 -11.78 12.39 -14.71
C GLY A 246 -11.72 11.23 -13.70
N SER A 247 -11.99 10.01 -14.18
CA SER A 247 -11.97 8.79 -13.36
C SER A 247 -10.61 8.09 -13.35
N ILE A 248 -9.61 8.61 -14.07
CA ILE A 248 -8.29 8.01 -14.17
C ILE A 248 -7.29 8.88 -13.41
N ARG A 249 -6.42 8.24 -12.66
CA ARG A 249 -5.25 8.84 -12.01
C ARG A 249 -4.01 8.10 -12.46
N PHE A 250 -2.99 8.83 -12.85
CA PHE A 250 -1.63 8.34 -13.06
C PHE A 250 -0.77 8.74 -11.86
N ASP A 251 0.17 7.90 -11.52
CA ASP A 251 1.08 8.11 -10.42
C ASP A 251 2.51 7.71 -10.78
N ALA A 252 3.46 8.36 -10.10
CA ALA A 252 4.86 7.96 -10.10
C ALA A 252 5.50 8.38 -8.77
N GLY A 253 6.40 7.56 -8.27
CA GLY A 253 7.11 7.82 -7.03
C GLY A 253 8.45 7.11 -6.95
N LEU A 254 9.30 7.62 -6.07
CA LEU A 254 10.58 7.02 -5.68
C LEU A 254 10.50 6.64 -4.22
N PHE A 255 11.25 5.63 -3.81
CA PHE A 255 11.39 5.26 -2.41
C PHE A 255 12.82 4.86 -2.07
N VAL A 256 13.16 5.01 -0.79
CA VAL A 256 14.43 4.57 -0.20
C VAL A 256 14.17 3.75 1.04
N GLY A 257 14.95 2.71 1.24
CA GLY A 257 14.95 1.90 2.46
C GLY A 257 15.63 2.61 3.62
N LEU A 258 15.14 2.37 4.82
CA LEU A 258 15.66 2.99 6.05
C LEU A 258 16.36 1.97 6.95
N THR A 259 16.23 0.69 6.67
CA THR A 259 16.87 -0.40 7.41
C THR A 259 17.64 -1.32 6.45
N SER A 260 18.50 -2.15 7.01
CA SER A 260 19.25 -3.15 6.21
C SER A 260 18.39 -4.28 5.66
N ALA A 261 17.15 -4.41 6.08
CA ALA A 261 16.19 -5.39 5.55
C ALA A 261 15.38 -4.85 4.37
N ASP A 262 15.48 -3.55 4.09
CA ASP A 262 14.77 -2.89 2.99
C ASP A 262 15.62 -2.83 1.72
N PRO A 263 15.00 -2.70 0.54
CA PRO A 263 15.72 -2.37 -0.69
C PRO A 263 16.42 -1.01 -0.56
N THR A 264 17.57 -0.85 -1.18
CA THR A 264 18.32 0.42 -1.13
C THR A 264 17.50 1.58 -1.70
N VAL A 265 16.92 1.39 -2.88
CA VAL A 265 16.10 2.39 -3.58
C VAL A 265 15.18 1.72 -4.57
N GLY A 266 14.08 2.36 -4.90
CA GLY A 266 13.19 1.88 -5.93
C GLY A 266 12.28 2.97 -6.49
N PHE A 267 11.51 2.59 -7.47
CA PHE A 267 10.46 3.45 -8.02
C PHE A 267 9.16 2.67 -8.23
N THR A 268 8.08 3.42 -8.28
CA THR A 268 6.75 2.92 -8.59
C THR A 268 6.09 3.84 -9.61
N THR A 269 5.32 3.28 -10.53
CA THR A 269 4.46 4.04 -11.44
C THR A 269 3.22 3.23 -11.76
N GLY A 270 2.11 3.90 -12.04
CA GLY A 270 0.88 3.19 -12.32
C GLY A 270 -0.28 4.08 -12.70
N ALA A 271 -1.43 3.44 -12.77
CA ALA A 271 -2.68 4.09 -13.02
C ALA A 271 -3.80 3.48 -12.16
N THR A 272 -4.72 4.32 -11.75
CA THR A 272 -5.92 3.95 -11.00
C THR A 272 -7.14 4.37 -11.80
N TYR A 273 -8.13 3.48 -11.90
CA TYR A 273 -9.41 3.74 -12.53
C TYR A 273 -10.56 3.44 -11.57
N VAL A 274 -11.48 4.40 -11.41
CA VAL A 274 -12.63 4.26 -10.51
C VAL A 274 -13.92 4.45 -11.31
N PHE A 275 -14.86 3.51 -11.14
CA PHE A 275 -16.14 3.53 -11.83
C PHE A 275 -17.29 3.01 -10.94
N ASN A 276 -18.53 3.35 -11.32
CA ASN A 276 -19.71 2.78 -10.68
C ASN A 276 -20.00 1.43 -11.33
N ALA A 277 -20.02 0.36 -10.53
CA ALA A 277 -20.18 -1.00 -11.00
C ALA A 277 -21.59 -1.57 -10.72
N PHE A 278 -22.17 -1.22 -9.57
CA PHE A 278 -23.47 -1.73 -9.13
C PHE A 278 -24.14 -0.75 -8.16
N THR A 279 -25.42 -0.98 -7.91
CA THR A 279 -26.19 -0.20 -6.93
C THR A 279 -26.25 -0.98 -5.62
N VAL A 280 -25.91 -0.32 -4.53
CA VAL A 280 -26.09 -0.86 -3.18
C VAL A 280 -27.46 -0.40 -2.66
N PRO A 281 -28.29 -1.30 -2.14
CA PRO A 281 -29.61 -0.96 -1.60
C PRO A 281 -29.55 0.06 -0.46
#